data_d4846d607d63d42aebef1766a46a09e1
#
_entry.id   d4846d607d63d42aebef1766a46a09e1
#
_cell.length_a   1.000
_cell.length_b   1.000
_cell.length_c   1.000
_cell.angle_alpha   90.00
_cell.angle_beta   90.00
_cell.angle_gamma   90.00
#
_symmetry.space_group_name_H-M   'P 1'
#
loop_
_entity.id
_entity.type
_entity.pdbx_description
1 polymer ?
#
loop_
_entity_poly.entity_id
_entity_poly.type
_entity_poly.pdbx_seq_one_letter_code
_entity_poly.pdbx_strand_id
1 'polypeptide(L)'
;MELYLDTSDVVAVKALSRIFPLAGVTTNPSIIAAGKKPLEVVLPELHEAMGGQGRLFAQVMATTAEGMVNDARKLRSIIADIVVKVPVTAEGLAAFKMLKAEGIPTLGTAVYGAAQGLLSALAGAEYVAPYVNRIDAQGGSGIQTVTDLHQLLKMHAPQAKVLAASFKTPRQALDCLLAGCESITLPLDVAQQMISYPAVDAAVAKFEQDWLGAFGRTSI
;
A
#
# COMPACT_ATOMS: atom_id res chain seq x y z
N MET A 1 1.77 -0.45 -12.73
CA MET A 1 1.29 -1.01 -11.45
C MET A 1 2.32 -0.71 -10.37
N GLU A 2 1.89 -0.24 -9.21
CA GLU A 2 2.76 0.06 -8.06
C GLU A 2 2.51 -0.98 -6.96
N LEU A 3 3.58 -1.60 -6.45
CA LEU A 3 3.53 -2.58 -5.38
C LEU A 3 4.12 -2.00 -4.10
N TYR A 4 3.35 -2.04 -3.02
CA TYR A 4 3.74 -1.58 -1.71
C TYR A 4 3.68 -2.71 -0.68
N LEU A 5 4.46 -2.60 0.41
CA LEU A 5 4.30 -3.43 1.61
C LEU A 5 3.57 -2.63 2.70
N ASP A 6 2.60 -3.25 3.39
CA ASP A 6 1.86 -2.64 4.50
C ASP A 6 2.45 -3.12 5.83
N THR A 7 3.49 -2.44 6.31
CA THR A 7 4.27 -2.89 7.46
C THR A 7 5.10 -1.77 8.10
N SER A 8 5.53 -1.97 9.35
CA SER A 8 6.58 -1.20 10.04
C SER A 8 7.84 -2.03 10.34
N ASP A 9 7.90 -3.27 9.84
CA ASP A 9 9.05 -4.16 10.02
C ASP A 9 10.17 -3.80 9.04
N VAL A 10 11.15 -3.03 9.53
CA VAL A 10 12.31 -2.54 8.77
C VAL A 10 13.17 -3.70 8.22
N VAL A 11 13.33 -4.77 9.01
CA VAL A 11 14.15 -5.94 8.61
C VAL A 11 13.47 -6.68 7.46
N ALA A 12 12.17 -6.89 7.55
CA ALA A 12 11.39 -7.52 6.48
C ALA A 12 11.38 -6.66 5.21
N VAL A 13 11.21 -5.32 5.33
CA VAL A 13 11.27 -4.41 4.18
C VAL A 13 12.62 -4.51 3.48
N LYS A 14 13.73 -4.47 4.22
CA LYS A 14 15.08 -4.60 3.65
C LYS A 14 15.29 -5.93 2.91
N ALA A 15 14.80 -7.04 3.47
CA ALA A 15 14.89 -8.34 2.83
C ALA A 15 14.03 -8.43 1.56
N LEU A 16 12.78 -7.95 1.62
CA LEU A 16 11.83 -8.06 0.52
C LEU A 16 12.07 -7.03 -0.59
N SER A 17 12.68 -5.89 -0.31
CA SER A 17 13.07 -4.91 -1.33
C SER A 17 14.09 -5.46 -2.34
N ARG A 18 14.87 -6.47 -1.94
CA ARG A 18 15.74 -7.21 -2.86
C ARG A 18 14.97 -8.15 -3.80
N ILE A 19 13.80 -8.60 -3.38
CA ILE A 19 13.02 -9.67 -4.05
C ILE A 19 11.92 -9.06 -4.91
N PHE A 20 11.18 -8.08 -4.36
CA PHE A 20 10.05 -7.45 -5.03
C PHE A 20 10.41 -6.09 -5.63
N PRO A 21 9.83 -5.73 -6.78
CA PRO A 21 9.95 -4.38 -7.35
C PRO A 21 9.05 -3.41 -6.57
N LEU A 22 9.45 -3.07 -5.34
CA LEU A 22 8.65 -2.24 -4.46
C LEU A 22 8.64 -0.78 -4.92
N ALA A 23 7.45 -0.18 -4.98
CA ALA A 23 7.26 1.26 -5.14
C ALA A 23 7.36 2.01 -3.80
N GLY A 24 7.25 1.31 -2.68
CA GLY A 24 7.37 1.88 -1.35
C GLY A 24 6.72 1.06 -0.24
N VAL A 25 6.44 1.72 0.88
CA VAL A 25 5.85 1.11 2.08
C VAL A 25 4.70 1.96 2.59
N THR A 26 3.59 1.32 2.92
CA THR A 26 2.49 1.95 3.64
C THR A 26 2.51 1.55 5.10
N THR A 27 2.13 2.49 5.96
CA THR A 27 1.89 2.23 7.38
C THR A 27 0.47 2.66 7.76
N ASN A 28 0.06 2.32 8.96
CA ASN A 28 -1.14 2.83 9.59
C ASN A 28 -0.96 2.82 11.12
N PRO A 29 -1.80 3.51 11.90
CA PRO A 29 -1.63 3.60 13.35
C PRO A 29 -1.54 2.26 14.07
N SER A 30 -2.30 1.26 13.62
CA SER A 30 -2.27 -0.08 14.24
C SER A 30 -0.95 -0.81 13.99
N ILE A 31 -0.39 -0.70 12.78
CA ILE A 31 0.92 -1.27 12.42
C ILE A 31 2.02 -0.59 13.23
N ILE A 32 2.02 0.73 13.32
CA ILE A 32 3.00 1.50 14.10
C ILE A 32 2.91 1.15 15.58
N ALA A 33 1.71 1.11 16.13
CA ALA A 33 1.48 0.75 17.53
C ALA A 33 1.95 -0.67 17.86
N ALA A 34 1.71 -1.64 16.96
CA ALA A 34 2.18 -3.02 17.11
C ALA A 34 3.72 -3.11 17.09
N GLY A 35 4.39 -2.30 16.28
CA GLY A 35 5.85 -2.21 16.22
C GLY A 35 6.50 -1.53 17.42
N LYS A 36 5.73 -0.82 18.25
CA LYS A 36 6.17 -0.11 19.48
C LYS A 36 7.35 0.85 19.26
N LYS A 37 7.54 1.33 18.04
CA LYS A 37 8.54 2.36 17.69
C LYS A 37 7.82 3.66 17.31
N PRO A 38 8.31 4.83 17.77
CA PRO A 38 7.77 6.13 17.35
C PRO A 38 7.88 6.35 15.83
N LEU A 39 6.94 7.10 15.26
CA LEU A 39 6.91 7.40 13.82
C LEU A 39 8.17 8.08 13.33
N GLU A 40 8.71 9.02 14.11
CA GLU A 40 9.93 9.77 13.82
C GLU A 40 11.19 8.90 13.76
N VAL A 41 11.13 7.69 14.30
CA VAL A 41 12.21 6.69 14.24
C VAL A 41 11.98 5.71 13.09
N VAL A 42 10.77 5.14 13.01
CA VAL A 42 10.52 4.05 12.07
C VAL A 42 10.44 4.54 10.61
N LEU A 43 9.94 5.75 10.34
CA LEU A 43 9.83 6.25 8.97
C LEU A 43 11.19 6.45 8.29
N PRO A 44 12.20 7.10 8.92
CA PRO A 44 13.55 7.15 8.37
C PRO A 44 14.20 5.76 8.19
N GLU A 45 14.02 4.84 9.16
CA GLU A 45 14.53 3.47 9.04
C GLU A 45 13.91 2.71 7.85
N LEU A 46 12.59 2.86 7.61
CA LEU A 46 11.93 2.27 6.44
C LEU A 46 12.43 2.87 5.14
N HIS A 47 12.66 4.18 5.10
CA HIS A 47 13.21 4.87 3.93
C HIS A 47 14.61 4.35 3.60
N GLU A 48 15.48 4.23 4.60
CA GLU A 48 16.82 3.67 4.45
C GLU A 48 16.78 2.19 4.01
N ALA A 49 15.84 1.38 4.56
CA ALA A 49 15.69 -0.03 4.19
C ALA A 49 15.33 -0.23 2.72
N MET A 50 14.71 0.77 2.09
CA MET A 50 14.44 0.80 0.65
C MET A 50 15.56 1.45 -0.18
N GLY A 51 16.71 1.74 0.41
CA GLY A 51 17.83 2.40 -0.26
C GLY A 51 17.62 3.89 -0.51
N GLY A 52 16.82 4.57 0.31
CA GLY A 52 16.49 5.99 0.18
C GLY A 52 15.58 6.32 -1.00
N GLN A 53 14.84 5.35 -1.50
CA GLN A 53 13.94 5.51 -2.64
C GLN A 53 12.54 4.96 -2.32
N GLY A 54 11.58 5.26 -3.21
CA GLY A 54 10.20 4.81 -3.05
C GLY A 54 9.38 5.70 -2.12
N ARG A 55 8.07 5.55 -2.19
CA ARG A 55 7.12 6.37 -1.42
C ARG A 55 6.82 5.76 -0.06
N LEU A 56 6.79 6.59 0.96
CA LEU A 56 6.28 6.23 2.29
C LEU A 56 4.90 6.84 2.52
N PHE A 57 4.07 6.11 3.25
CA PHE A 57 2.73 6.53 3.61
C PHE A 57 2.53 6.41 5.12
N ALA A 58 2.10 7.49 5.77
CA ALA A 58 1.73 7.48 7.18
C ALA A 58 0.45 8.27 7.42
N GLN A 59 -0.30 7.87 8.44
CA GLN A 59 -1.64 8.39 8.70
C GLN A 59 -1.64 9.44 9.79
N VAL A 60 -2.44 10.49 9.58
CA VAL A 60 -2.78 11.49 10.60
C VAL A 60 -3.62 10.87 11.73
N MET A 61 -3.52 11.42 12.95
CA MET A 61 -4.26 10.94 14.13
C MET A 61 -5.38 11.88 14.57
N ALA A 62 -5.28 13.16 14.22
CA ALA A 62 -6.32 14.14 14.55
C ALA A 62 -7.66 13.80 13.85
N THR A 63 -8.76 14.28 14.43
CA THR A 63 -10.12 14.03 13.93
C THR A 63 -10.79 15.27 13.33
N THR A 64 -10.18 16.46 13.46
CA THR A 64 -10.61 17.71 12.82
C THR A 64 -9.74 18.01 11.59
N ALA A 65 -10.28 18.73 10.62
CA ALA A 65 -9.57 19.07 9.38
C ALA A 65 -8.25 19.82 9.66
N GLU A 66 -8.28 20.86 10.51
CA GLU A 66 -7.09 21.64 10.91
C GLU A 66 -6.07 20.78 11.65
N GLY A 67 -6.54 19.90 12.54
CA GLY A 67 -5.69 18.96 13.25
C GLY A 67 -4.99 17.98 12.28
N MET A 68 -5.70 17.44 11.29
CA MET A 68 -5.15 16.56 10.26
C MET A 68 -4.09 17.29 9.40
N VAL A 69 -4.31 18.55 9.06
CA VAL A 69 -3.34 19.38 8.34
C VAL A 69 -2.07 19.61 9.18
N ASN A 70 -2.23 19.88 10.47
CA ASN A 70 -1.08 20.04 11.38
C ASN A 70 -0.29 18.74 11.53
N ASP A 71 -0.95 17.59 11.62
CA ASP A 71 -0.28 16.29 11.65
C ASP A 71 0.43 16.00 10.32
N ALA A 72 -0.17 16.34 9.19
CA ALA A 72 0.44 16.19 7.87
C ALA A 72 1.74 16.98 7.74
N ARG A 73 1.77 18.23 8.24
CA ARG A 73 3.00 19.06 8.25
C ARG A 73 4.09 18.44 9.13
N LYS A 74 3.73 17.83 10.28
CA LYS A 74 4.68 17.10 11.13
C LYS A 74 5.24 15.88 10.41
N LEU A 75 4.39 15.07 9.74
CA LEU A 75 4.83 13.92 8.95
C LEU A 75 5.81 14.35 7.86
N ARG A 76 5.54 15.45 7.16
CA ARG A 76 6.44 16.01 6.15
C ARG A 76 7.75 16.57 6.70
N SER A 77 7.78 16.97 7.96
CA SER A 77 9.06 17.36 8.60
C SER A 77 9.96 16.16 8.90
N ILE A 78 9.40 14.93 8.96
CA ILE A 78 10.17 13.70 9.13
C ILE A 78 10.64 13.17 7.77
N ILE A 79 9.72 13.07 6.79
CA ILE A 79 9.99 12.63 5.41
C ILE A 79 9.35 13.62 4.46
N ALA A 80 10.16 14.37 3.72
CA ALA A 80 9.72 15.52 2.92
C ALA A 80 8.71 15.20 1.82
N ASP A 81 8.75 14.01 1.24
CA ASP A 81 7.89 13.55 0.14
C ASP A 81 6.86 12.50 0.55
N ILE A 82 6.62 12.34 1.87
CA ILE A 82 5.66 11.38 2.39
C ILE A 82 4.25 11.64 1.86
N VAL A 83 3.53 10.57 1.52
CA VAL A 83 2.10 10.63 1.21
C VAL A 83 1.31 10.50 2.50
N VAL A 84 0.51 11.52 2.80
CA VAL A 84 -0.25 11.59 4.04
C VAL A 84 -1.56 10.84 3.91
N LYS A 85 -1.77 9.83 4.74
CA LYS A 85 -3.03 9.08 4.79
C LYS A 85 -4.04 9.82 5.66
N VAL A 86 -5.22 10.10 5.09
CA VAL A 86 -6.31 10.81 5.75
C VAL A 86 -7.57 9.94 5.68
N PRO A 87 -8.24 9.65 6.81
CA PRO A 87 -9.51 8.91 6.80
C PRO A 87 -10.59 9.68 6.03
N VAL A 88 -11.34 8.99 5.17
CA VAL A 88 -12.40 9.61 4.37
C VAL A 88 -13.66 9.79 5.21
N THR A 89 -13.67 10.88 5.96
CA THR A 89 -14.79 11.41 6.77
C THR A 89 -15.15 12.81 6.27
N ALA A 90 -16.17 13.44 6.83
CA ALA A 90 -16.50 14.85 6.50
C ALA A 90 -15.31 15.79 6.77
N GLU A 91 -14.68 15.67 7.92
CA GLU A 91 -13.47 16.43 8.29
C GLU A 91 -12.27 16.05 7.40
N GLY A 92 -12.12 14.75 7.05
CA GLY A 92 -11.11 14.30 6.12
C GLY A 92 -11.28 14.91 4.72
N LEU A 93 -12.51 15.02 4.22
CA LEU A 93 -12.79 15.68 2.93
C LEU A 93 -12.43 17.17 2.96
N ALA A 94 -12.67 17.86 4.07
CA ALA A 94 -12.21 19.24 4.26
C ALA A 94 -10.67 19.31 4.29
N ALA A 95 -10.01 18.38 5.03
CA ALA A 95 -8.55 18.29 5.11
C ALA A 95 -7.90 18.06 3.75
N PHE A 96 -8.45 17.19 2.89
CA PHE A 96 -7.92 16.97 1.54
C PHE A 96 -7.82 18.25 0.72
N LYS A 97 -8.86 19.10 0.76
CA LYS A 97 -8.84 20.38 0.05
C LYS A 97 -7.74 21.31 0.55
N MET A 98 -7.55 21.38 1.88
CA MET A 98 -6.52 22.20 2.50
C MET A 98 -5.11 21.68 2.15
N LEU A 99 -4.89 20.36 2.26
CA LEU A 99 -3.62 19.71 1.93
C LEU A 99 -3.27 19.83 0.45
N LYS A 100 -4.27 19.73 -0.45
CA LYS A 100 -4.09 19.97 -1.88
C LYS A 100 -3.61 21.39 -2.15
N ALA A 101 -4.18 22.39 -1.47
CA ALA A 101 -3.75 23.78 -1.61
C ALA A 101 -2.30 24.01 -1.15
N GLU A 102 -1.80 23.18 -0.23
CA GLU A 102 -0.40 23.19 0.24
C GLU A 102 0.54 22.30 -0.60
N GLY A 103 0.03 21.64 -1.65
CA GLY A 103 0.82 20.73 -2.46
C GLY A 103 1.27 19.45 -1.70
N ILE A 104 0.55 19.06 -0.67
CA ILE A 104 0.85 17.85 0.12
C ILE A 104 0.14 16.66 -0.49
N PRO A 105 0.88 15.62 -0.96
CA PRO A 105 0.28 14.43 -1.54
C PRO A 105 -0.49 13.63 -0.47
N THR A 106 -1.68 13.15 -0.83
CA THR A 106 -2.55 12.47 0.13
C THR A 106 -3.12 11.16 -0.41
N LEU A 107 -3.47 10.27 0.55
CA LEU A 107 -4.20 9.04 0.31
C LEU A 107 -5.47 9.02 1.17
N GLY A 108 -6.63 8.83 0.53
CA GLY A 108 -7.90 8.57 1.22
C GLY A 108 -7.93 7.15 1.77
N THR A 109 -7.94 7.01 3.10
CA THR A 109 -7.95 5.71 3.79
C THR A 109 -9.28 5.44 4.49
N ALA A 110 -9.46 4.23 5.02
CA ALA A 110 -10.71 3.76 5.60
C ALA A 110 -11.90 3.86 4.62
N VAL A 111 -11.65 3.46 3.38
CA VAL A 111 -12.67 3.47 2.32
C VAL A 111 -13.38 2.13 2.28
N TYR A 112 -14.71 2.17 2.42
CA TYR A 112 -15.60 1.01 2.40
C TYR A 112 -16.63 1.04 1.26
N GLY A 113 -16.64 2.11 0.44
CA GLY A 113 -17.54 2.24 -0.71
C GLY A 113 -16.96 3.10 -1.82
N ALA A 114 -17.33 2.81 -3.06
CA ALA A 114 -16.78 3.49 -4.23
C ALA A 114 -17.13 4.99 -4.26
N ALA A 115 -18.36 5.36 -3.86
CA ALA A 115 -18.77 6.77 -3.79
C ALA A 115 -17.95 7.56 -2.76
N GLN A 116 -17.66 6.97 -1.58
CA GLN A 116 -16.81 7.55 -0.56
C GLN A 116 -15.40 7.80 -1.13
N GLY A 117 -14.84 6.81 -1.82
CA GLY A 117 -13.52 6.91 -2.45
C GLY A 117 -13.47 8.00 -3.53
N LEU A 118 -14.47 8.08 -4.41
CA LEU A 118 -14.57 9.12 -5.43
C LEU A 118 -14.56 10.51 -4.82
N LEU A 119 -15.31 10.74 -3.74
CA LEU A 119 -15.34 12.05 -3.07
C LEU A 119 -13.96 12.47 -2.55
N SER A 120 -13.15 11.54 -2.03
CA SER A 120 -11.79 11.85 -1.58
C SER A 120 -10.88 12.27 -2.75
N ALA A 121 -10.98 11.58 -3.90
CA ALA A 121 -10.23 11.93 -5.10
C ALA A 121 -10.63 13.31 -5.65
N LEU A 122 -11.93 13.61 -5.71
CA LEU A 122 -12.43 14.92 -6.12
C LEU A 122 -11.98 16.04 -5.15
N ALA A 123 -11.85 15.73 -3.86
CA ALA A 123 -11.32 16.65 -2.86
C ALA A 123 -9.80 16.84 -2.95
N GLY A 124 -9.08 15.99 -3.70
CA GLY A 124 -7.66 16.17 -3.99
C GLY A 124 -6.75 15.02 -3.59
N ALA A 125 -7.26 13.89 -3.15
CA ALA A 125 -6.44 12.71 -2.87
C ALA A 125 -5.80 12.16 -4.16
N GLU A 126 -4.50 11.86 -4.10
CA GLU A 126 -3.77 11.19 -5.19
C GLU A 126 -4.02 9.68 -5.21
N TYR A 127 -4.24 9.10 -4.05
CA TYR A 127 -4.54 7.69 -3.87
C TYR A 127 -5.83 7.50 -3.08
N VAL A 128 -6.52 6.39 -3.36
CA VAL A 128 -7.71 5.98 -2.62
C VAL A 128 -7.56 4.51 -2.25
N ALA A 129 -7.68 4.19 -0.95
CA ALA A 129 -7.42 2.85 -0.41
C ALA A 129 -8.69 2.14 0.07
N PRO A 130 -9.40 1.42 -0.78
CA PRO A 130 -10.49 0.54 -0.36
C PRO A 130 -9.95 -0.65 0.44
N TYR A 131 -10.66 -1.01 1.52
CA TYR A 131 -10.27 -2.09 2.42
C TYR A 131 -10.95 -3.40 2.02
N VAL A 132 -10.36 -4.12 1.06
CA VAL A 132 -10.96 -5.28 0.37
C VAL A 132 -11.47 -6.33 1.35
N ASN A 133 -10.60 -6.92 2.16
CA ASN A 133 -11.01 -7.98 3.10
C ASN A 133 -11.98 -7.48 4.19
N ARG A 134 -11.89 -6.20 4.61
CA ARG A 134 -12.83 -5.67 5.61
C ARG A 134 -14.22 -5.45 5.04
N ILE A 135 -14.32 -5.08 3.76
CA ILE A 135 -15.59 -4.98 3.05
C ILE A 135 -16.21 -6.37 2.93
N ASP A 136 -15.43 -7.38 2.51
CA ASP A 136 -15.89 -8.77 2.40
C ASP A 136 -16.38 -9.30 3.76
N ALA A 137 -15.63 -9.04 4.84
CA ALA A 137 -15.98 -9.45 6.19
C ALA A 137 -17.28 -8.82 6.74
N GLN A 138 -17.72 -7.71 6.16
CA GLN A 138 -19.00 -7.04 6.48
C GLN A 138 -20.15 -7.46 5.55
N GLY A 139 -19.93 -8.48 4.69
CA GLY A 139 -20.95 -8.98 3.76
C GLY A 139 -21.05 -8.17 2.45
N GLY A 140 -20.12 -7.25 2.20
CA GLY A 140 -19.99 -6.54 0.93
C GLY A 140 -19.14 -7.31 -0.08
N SER A 141 -18.77 -6.64 -1.17
CA SER A 141 -17.81 -7.15 -2.16
C SER A 141 -16.66 -6.15 -2.33
N GLY A 142 -15.49 -6.49 -1.78
CA GLY A 142 -14.29 -5.67 -1.89
C GLY A 142 -13.84 -5.51 -3.33
N ILE A 143 -13.87 -6.60 -4.11
CA ILE A 143 -13.49 -6.59 -5.53
C ILE A 143 -14.44 -5.72 -6.35
N GLN A 144 -15.76 -5.83 -6.13
CA GLN A 144 -16.72 -4.97 -6.84
C GLN A 144 -16.49 -3.50 -6.47
N THR A 145 -16.24 -3.19 -5.19
CA THR A 145 -15.92 -1.83 -4.75
C THR A 145 -14.67 -1.28 -5.45
N VAL A 146 -13.61 -2.10 -5.61
CA VAL A 146 -12.39 -1.71 -6.35
C VAL A 146 -12.72 -1.46 -7.82
N THR A 147 -13.49 -2.35 -8.45
CA THR A 147 -13.89 -2.24 -9.87
C THR A 147 -14.66 -0.94 -10.12
N ASP A 148 -15.68 -0.68 -9.29
CA ASP A 148 -16.53 0.51 -9.41
C ASP A 148 -15.70 1.79 -9.18
N LEU A 149 -14.87 1.79 -8.14
CA LEU A 149 -14.01 2.93 -7.82
C LEU A 149 -13.00 3.21 -8.94
N HIS A 150 -12.34 2.18 -9.48
CA HIS A 150 -11.41 2.33 -10.59
C HIS A 150 -12.10 2.95 -11.82
N GLN A 151 -13.30 2.48 -12.17
CA GLN A 151 -14.07 3.05 -13.28
C GLN A 151 -14.47 4.51 -13.01
N LEU A 152 -14.94 4.82 -11.81
CA LEU A 152 -15.31 6.17 -11.41
C LEU A 152 -14.12 7.13 -11.45
N LEU A 153 -12.94 6.70 -10.96
CA LEU A 153 -11.73 7.51 -11.00
C LEU A 153 -11.29 7.78 -12.44
N LYS A 154 -11.31 6.77 -13.31
CA LYS A 154 -11.01 6.97 -14.74
C LYS A 154 -11.88 8.02 -15.41
N MET A 155 -13.16 8.06 -15.07
CA MET A 155 -14.11 8.98 -15.69
C MET A 155 -14.07 10.40 -15.09
N HIS A 156 -13.85 10.51 -13.78
CA HIS A 156 -14.11 11.76 -13.05
C HIS A 156 -12.89 12.33 -12.31
N ALA A 157 -11.86 11.53 -12.06
CA ALA A 157 -10.64 11.92 -11.34
C ALA A 157 -9.41 11.14 -11.87
N PRO A 158 -9.07 11.22 -13.17
CA PRO A 158 -8.07 10.36 -13.82
C PRO A 158 -6.65 10.54 -13.28
N GLN A 159 -6.38 11.58 -12.49
CA GLN A 159 -5.11 11.81 -11.80
C GLN A 159 -4.98 10.99 -10.51
N ALA A 160 -6.08 10.48 -9.95
CA ALA A 160 -6.07 9.66 -8.75
C ALA A 160 -5.95 8.17 -9.09
N LYS A 161 -5.34 7.39 -8.19
CA LYS A 161 -5.12 5.95 -8.32
C LYS A 161 -5.83 5.18 -7.22
N VAL A 162 -6.34 4.01 -7.55
CA VAL A 162 -6.74 3.04 -6.54
C VAL A 162 -5.48 2.38 -5.96
N LEU A 163 -5.30 2.45 -4.64
CA LEU A 163 -4.32 1.70 -3.88
C LEU A 163 -5.06 0.71 -2.97
N ALA A 164 -5.43 -0.44 -3.50
CA ALA A 164 -6.20 -1.42 -2.75
C ALA A 164 -5.40 -1.99 -1.59
N ALA A 165 -6.05 -2.14 -0.45
CA ALA A 165 -5.43 -2.53 0.81
C ALA A 165 -6.29 -3.55 1.59
N SER A 166 -5.74 -4.05 2.71
CA SER A 166 -6.43 -5.02 3.57
C SER A 166 -6.68 -6.35 2.87
N PHE A 167 -5.62 -7.06 2.56
CA PHE A 167 -5.65 -8.40 1.97
C PHE A 167 -5.42 -9.49 3.02
N LYS A 168 -5.97 -10.67 2.79
CA LYS A 168 -5.73 -11.90 3.55
C LYS A 168 -5.21 -13.04 2.69
N THR A 169 -5.36 -12.93 1.38
CA THR A 169 -4.90 -13.94 0.42
C THR A 169 -4.31 -13.29 -0.83
N PRO A 170 -3.34 -13.95 -1.49
CA PRO A 170 -2.86 -13.52 -2.81
C PRO A 170 -3.97 -13.40 -3.86
N ARG A 171 -5.01 -14.23 -3.73
CA ARG A 171 -6.13 -14.22 -4.67
C ARG A 171 -6.89 -12.89 -4.65
N GLN A 172 -7.18 -12.35 -3.45
CA GLN A 172 -7.81 -11.02 -3.33
C GLN A 172 -6.98 -9.93 -4.01
N ALA A 173 -5.65 -9.95 -3.83
CA ALA A 173 -4.76 -8.99 -4.45
C ALA A 173 -4.76 -9.12 -5.99
N LEU A 174 -4.67 -10.36 -6.51
CA LEU A 174 -4.72 -10.62 -7.95
C LEU A 174 -6.06 -10.17 -8.56
N ASP A 175 -7.18 -10.42 -7.90
CA ASP A 175 -8.51 -10.00 -8.38
C ASP A 175 -8.62 -8.48 -8.47
N CYS A 176 -8.03 -7.73 -7.52
CA CYS A 176 -7.96 -6.27 -7.60
C CYS A 176 -7.14 -5.80 -8.81
N LEU A 177 -6.00 -6.43 -9.09
CA LEU A 177 -5.19 -6.10 -10.26
C LEU A 177 -5.92 -6.41 -11.58
N LEU A 178 -6.64 -7.54 -11.64
CA LEU A 178 -7.49 -7.91 -12.79
C LEU A 178 -8.65 -6.93 -12.98
N ALA A 179 -9.17 -6.33 -11.89
CA ALA A 179 -10.18 -5.27 -11.94
C ALA A 179 -9.64 -3.92 -12.45
N GLY A 180 -8.31 -3.82 -12.69
CA GLY A 180 -7.65 -2.63 -13.24
C GLY A 180 -7.03 -1.70 -12.19
N CYS A 181 -6.97 -2.11 -10.93
CA CYS A 181 -6.34 -1.35 -9.85
C CYS A 181 -4.89 -1.01 -10.17
N GLU A 182 -4.50 0.25 -10.04
CA GLU A 182 -3.17 0.74 -10.40
C GLU A 182 -2.10 0.41 -9.36
N SER A 183 -2.50 0.21 -8.12
CA SER A 183 -1.59 -0.07 -7.02
C SER A 183 -2.23 -0.91 -5.91
N ILE A 184 -1.40 -1.72 -5.24
CA ILE A 184 -1.78 -2.55 -4.11
C ILE A 184 -0.77 -2.42 -2.99
N THR A 185 -1.22 -2.57 -1.73
CA THR A 185 -0.33 -2.71 -0.59
C THR A 185 -0.60 -4.00 0.16
N LEU A 186 0.43 -4.82 0.32
CA LEU A 186 0.36 -6.18 0.82
C LEU A 186 0.91 -6.27 2.25
N PRO A 187 0.23 -6.97 3.17
CA PRO A 187 0.87 -7.44 4.38
C PRO A 187 1.97 -8.45 4.03
N LEU A 188 2.97 -8.60 4.91
CA LEU A 188 4.17 -9.38 4.64
C LEU A 188 3.88 -10.84 4.31
N ASP A 189 2.95 -11.45 5.01
CA ASP A 189 2.54 -12.85 4.82
C ASP A 189 1.90 -13.07 3.44
N VAL A 190 1.05 -12.16 2.98
CA VAL A 190 0.44 -12.23 1.64
C VAL A 190 1.49 -12.02 0.56
N ALA A 191 2.40 -11.06 0.73
CA ALA A 191 3.49 -10.83 -0.21
C ALA A 191 4.36 -12.08 -0.38
N GLN A 192 4.76 -12.72 0.71
CA GLN A 192 5.55 -13.96 0.68
C GLN A 192 4.80 -15.11 -0.01
N GLN A 193 3.50 -15.25 0.25
CA GLN A 193 2.67 -16.29 -0.38
C GLN A 193 2.58 -16.12 -1.91
N MET A 194 2.72 -14.92 -2.46
CA MET A 194 2.66 -14.69 -3.91
C MET A 194 3.79 -15.36 -4.69
N ILE A 195 4.90 -15.69 -4.04
CA ILE A 195 6.07 -16.35 -4.66
C ILE A 195 6.36 -17.73 -4.08
N SER A 196 5.62 -18.15 -3.05
CA SER A 196 5.86 -19.43 -2.37
C SER A 196 5.06 -20.56 -3.06
N TYR A 197 5.72 -21.21 -4.00
CA TYR A 197 5.17 -22.36 -4.71
C TYR A 197 6.07 -23.60 -4.52
N PRO A 198 5.69 -24.57 -3.67
CA PRO A 198 6.50 -25.78 -3.44
C PRO A 198 6.89 -26.55 -4.72
N ALA A 199 6.05 -26.47 -5.77
CA ALA A 199 6.34 -27.06 -7.05
C ALA A 199 7.55 -26.41 -7.77
N VAL A 200 7.83 -25.13 -7.51
CA VAL A 200 8.99 -24.42 -8.08
C VAL A 200 10.28 -24.97 -7.45
N ASP A 201 10.31 -25.12 -6.12
CA ASP A 201 11.48 -25.64 -5.41
C ASP A 201 11.81 -27.06 -5.89
N ALA A 202 10.79 -27.92 -6.06
CA ALA A 202 10.96 -29.27 -6.60
C ALA A 202 11.49 -29.26 -8.04
N ALA A 203 10.99 -28.34 -8.89
CA ALA A 203 11.45 -28.21 -10.27
C ALA A 203 12.90 -27.74 -10.35
N VAL A 204 13.29 -26.74 -9.53
CA VAL A 204 14.66 -26.23 -9.47
C VAL A 204 15.63 -27.33 -9.01
N ALA A 205 15.28 -28.06 -7.95
CA ALA A 205 16.11 -29.18 -7.48
C ALA A 205 16.29 -30.26 -8.55
N LYS A 206 15.23 -30.56 -9.31
CA LYS A 206 15.33 -31.49 -10.44
C LYS A 206 16.24 -30.96 -11.54
N PHE A 207 16.16 -29.69 -11.91
CA PHE A 207 17.02 -29.07 -12.92
C PHE A 207 18.51 -29.16 -12.52
N GLU A 208 18.82 -28.90 -11.26
CA GLU A 208 20.19 -29.02 -10.73
C GLU A 208 20.70 -30.47 -10.84
N GLN A 209 19.88 -31.47 -10.49
CA GLN A 209 20.22 -32.88 -10.59
C GLN A 209 20.45 -33.31 -12.02
N ASP A 210 19.57 -32.93 -12.94
CA ASP A 210 19.67 -33.27 -14.38
C ASP A 210 20.96 -32.66 -14.98
N TRP A 211 21.25 -31.38 -14.62
CA TRP A 211 22.45 -30.67 -15.09
C TRP A 211 23.72 -31.32 -14.56
N LEU A 212 23.78 -31.59 -13.26
CA LEU A 212 24.90 -32.26 -12.62
C LEU A 212 25.16 -33.65 -13.24
N GLY A 213 24.08 -34.42 -13.49
CA GLY A 213 24.17 -35.74 -14.11
C GLY A 213 24.70 -35.71 -15.53
N ALA A 214 24.39 -34.68 -16.32
CA ALA A 214 24.83 -34.53 -17.70
C ALA A 214 26.27 -33.94 -17.81
N PHE A 215 26.63 -32.98 -16.94
CA PHE A 215 27.84 -32.18 -17.13
C PHE A 215 28.84 -32.28 -15.97
N GLY A 216 28.54 -32.99 -14.91
CA GLY A 216 29.42 -33.15 -13.72
C GLY A 216 29.69 -31.88 -12.94
N ARG A 217 28.89 -30.82 -13.15
CA ARG A 217 29.02 -29.49 -12.48
C ARG A 217 27.65 -28.87 -12.30
N THR A 218 27.53 -27.94 -11.30
CA THR A 218 26.30 -27.19 -11.00
C THR A 218 26.31 -25.77 -11.58
N SER A 219 27.39 -25.35 -12.24
CA SER A 219 27.51 -24.03 -12.89
C SER A 219 27.54 -24.15 -14.42
N ILE A 220 27.19 -23.06 -15.10
CA ILE A 220 27.31 -22.91 -16.57
C ILE A 220 28.76 -22.80 -17.00
#